data_00af8378d3e47c3e5aa0ab6d2bb0775b
#
_entry.id   00af8378d3e47c3e5aa0ab6d2bb0775b
#
_cell.length_a   1.000
_cell.length_b   1.000
_cell.length_c   1.000
_cell.angle_alpha   90.00
_cell.angle_beta   90.00
_cell.angle_gamma   90.00
#
_symmetry.space_group_name_H-M   'P 1'
#
loop_
_entity.id
_entity.type
_entity.pdbx_description
1 polymer ?
#
loop_
_entity_poly.entity_id
_entity_poly.type
_entity_poly.pdbx_seq_one_letter_code
_entity_poly.pdbx_strand_id
1 'polypeptide(L)'
;NFTAMMRLDHNRALAQLAQKTGTHVSQISRMTVWGNHSATQYPDISQAVINERRASEMVDAKWVKDEFIPVVQQRGAAIIKARGLSSAASAASAAIDHIRDWALGTPGDDWVSMAVPSDGSYGIKEGIIYSYPVRCAKGKYEIVQGLPISDFSRERMNKTLAELEEERRLVGEVAGEAVLEHHVGPGEARLDVAEGVLDLGAHVALV
;
A
#
# COMPACT_ATOMS: atom_id res chain seq x y z
N ASN A 1 7.38 6.29 13.84
CA ASN A 1 7.29 5.41 12.68
C ASN A 1 6.46 6.06 11.58
N PHE A 2 6.83 5.79 10.33
CA PHE A 2 6.13 6.29 9.15
C PHE A 2 5.56 5.09 8.39
N THR A 3 4.33 5.23 7.88
CA THR A 3 3.67 4.20 7.07
C THR A 3 2.72 4.87 6.08
N ALA A 4 2.57 4.30 4.88
CA ALA A 4 1.52 4.73 3.96
C ALA A 4 0.21 3.96 4.21
N MET A 5 -0.92 4.53 3.79
CA MET A 5 -2.28 4.02 4.09
C MET A 5 -2.68 2.79 3.25
N MET A 6 -1.79 1.80 3.15
CA MET A 6 -2.04 0.54 2.41
C MET A 6 -3.14 -0.32 3.03
N ARG A 7 -3.44 -0.14 4.33
CA ARG A 7 -4.54 -0.87 4.98
C ARG A 7 -5.90 -0.59 4.31
N LEU A 8 -6.09 0.62 3.80
CA LEU A 8 -7.31 0.95 3.06
C LEU A 8 -7.45 0.09 1.79
N ASP A 9 -6.37 -0.10 1.05
CA ASP A 9 -6.36 -0.91 -0.16
C ASP A 9 -6.43 -2.40 0.14
N HIS A 10 -5.82 -2.84 1.23
CA HIS A 10 -5.98 -4.19 1.76
C HIS A 10 -7.47 -4.50 2.08
N ASN A 11 -8.15 -3.61 2.79
CA ASN A 11 -9.57 -3.75 3.10
C ASN A 11 -10.43 -3.73 1.83
N ARG A 12 -10.08 -2.93 0.83
CA ARG A 12 -10.74 -2.91 -0.50
C ARG A 12 -10.56 -4.22 -1.25
N ALA A 13 -9.34 -4.78 -1.24
CA ALA A 13 -9.04 -6.07 -1.86
C ALA A 13 -9.84 -7.20 -1.20
N LEU A 14 -9.88 -7.25 0.15
CA LEU A 14 -10.71 -8.19 0.89
C LEU A 14 -12.20 -8.09 0.50
N ALA A 15 -12.74 -6.87 0.44
CA ALA A 15 -14.14 -6.63 0.11
C ALA A 15 -14.48 -7.08 -1.32
N GLN A 16 -13.60 -6.82 -2.31
CA GLN A 16 -13.81 -7.27 -3.69
C GLN A 16 -13.78 -8.79 -3.82
N LEU A 17 -12.82 -9.45 -3.15
CA LEU A 17 -12.74 -10.91 -3.16
C LEU A 17 -13.93 -11.54 -2.45
N ALA A 18 -14.35 -11.00 -1.30
CA ALA A 18 -15.53 -11.44 -0.56
C ALA A 18 -16.82 -11.34 -1.41
N GLN A 19 -17.00 -10.20 -2.07
CA GLN A 19 -18.14 -9.98 -2.97
C GLN A 19 -18.16 -10.98 -4.14
N LYS A 20 -17.01 -11.25 -4.76
CA LYS A 20 -16.89 -12.18 -5.88
C LYS A 20 -17.22 -13.61 -5.48
N THR A 21 -16.80 -14.01 -4.30
CA THR A 21 -16.93 -15.41 -3.82
C THR A 21 -18.18 -15.65 -2.98
N GLY A 22 -18.94 -14.60 -2.66
CA GLY A 22 -20.13 -14.70 -1.79
C GLY A 22 -19.79 -15.03 -0.34
N THR A 23 -18.57 -14.70 0.11
CA THR A 23 -18.10 -14.97 1.48
C THR A 23 -18.05 -13.70 2.32
N HIS A 24 -17.89 -13.84 3.63
CA HIS A 24 -17.63 -12.69 4.52
C HIS A 24 -16.13 -12.39 4.57
N VAL A 25 -15.74 -11.12 4.72
CA VAL A 25 -14.33 -10.69 4.77
C VAL A 25 -13.52 -11.38 5.86
N SER A 26 -14.15 -11.72 6.99
CA SER A 26 -13.50 -12.45 8.10
C SER A 26 -13.16 -13.91 7.79
N GLN A 27 -13.61 -14.44 6.64
CA GLN A 27 -13.29 -15.77 6.16
C GLN A 27 -12.10 -15.78 5.19
N ILE A 28 -11.55 -14.58 4.91
CA ILE A 28 -10.44 -14.39 3.99
C ILE A 28 -9.19 -14.04 4.80
N SER A 29 -8.14 -14.79 4.60
CA SER A 29 -6.82 -14.56 5.22
C SER A 29 -5.72 -14.48 4.16
N ARG A 30 -4.54 -14.02 4.56
CA ARG A 30 -3.34 -13.99 3.73
C ARG A 30 -3.48 -13.17 2.45
N MET A 31 -4.35 -12.15 2.47
CA MET A 31 -4.43 -11.14 1.41
C MET A 31 -3.17 -10.29 1.42
N THR A 32 -2.65 -9.98 0.24
CA THR A 32 -1.49 -9.09 0.10
C THR A 32 -1.76 -7.99 -0.90
N VAL A 33 -1.33 -6.78 -0.58
CA VAL A 33 -1.24 -5.65 -1.51
C VAL A 33 0.19 -5.14 -1.48
N TRP A 34 0.89 -5.26 -2.60
CA TRP A 34 2.28 -4.86 -2.76
C TRP A 34 2.42 -3.42 -3.24
N GLY A 35 3.48 -2.75 -2.82
CA GLY A 35 3.97 -1.52 -3.46
C GLY A 35 3.52 -0.22 -2.86
N ASN A 36 3.27 0.76 -3.73
CA ASN A 36 2.91 2.14 -3.39
C ASN A 36 1.39 2.28 -3.13
N HIS A 37 1.01 3.27 -2.32
CA HIS A 37 -0.41 3.66 -2.17
C HIS A 37 -0.86 4.53 -3.35
N SER A 38 -0.88 3.94 -4.53
CA SER A 38 -1.20 4.61 -5.80
C SER A 38 -1.96 3.68 -6.75
N ALA A 39 -2.19 4.14 -7.98
CA ALA A 39 -2.79 3.33 -9.04
C ALA A 39 -1.87 2.18 -9.52
N THR A 40 -0.61 2.12 -9.09
CA THR A 40 0.30 1.02 -9.41
C THR A 40 0.33 -0.08 -8.35
N GLN A 41 -0.29 0.11 -7.19
CA GLN A 41 -0.41 -0.92 -6.16
C GLN A 41 -0.82 -2.27 -6.76
N TYR A 42 -0.28 -3.35 -6.22
CA TYR A 42 -0.60 -4.68 -6.72
C TYR A 42 -1.32 -5.54 -5.68
N PRO A 43 -2.66 -5.64 -5.74
CA PRO A 43 -3.41 -6.60 -4.93
C PRO A 43 -3.18 -8.02 -5.48
N ASP A 44 -2.65 -8.89 -4.63
CA ASP A 44 -2.21 -10.24 -4.96
C ASP A 44 -2.99 -11.28 -4.14
N ILE A 45 -3.75 -12.13 -4.81
CA ILE A 45 -4.51 -13.22 -4.20
C ILE A 45 -3.79 -14.57 -4.23
N SER A 46 -2.54 -14.63 -4.71
CA SER A 46 -1.83 -15.89 -4.91
C SER A 46 -1.69 -16.72 -3.62
N GLN A 47 -1.62 -16.05 -2.49
CA GLN A 47 -1.53 -16.67 -1.16
C GLN A 47 -2.83 -16.56 -0.36
N ALA A 48 -3.82 -15.81 -0.86
CA ALA A 48 -5.08 -15.62 -0.15
C ALA A 48 -5.84 -16.94 0.01
N VAL A 49 -6.43 -17.10 1.19
CA VAL A 49 -7.19 -18.31 1.58
C VAL A 49 -8.59 -17.90 2.00
N ILE A 50 -9.60 -18.64 1.55
CA ILE A 50 -11.01 -18.46 1.87
C ILE A 50 -11.53 -19.78 2.43
N ASN A 51 -11.89 -19.81 3.71
CA ASN A 51 -12.35 -21.05 4.37
C ASN A 51 -11.43 -22.26 4.05
N GLU A 52 -10.12 -22.08 4.30
CA GLU A 52 -9.07 -23.11 4.10
C GLU A 52 -8.78 -23.48 2.63
N ARG A 53 -9.47 -22.89 1.65
CA ARG A 53 -9.21 -23.10 0.22
C ARG A 53 -8.45 -21.91 -0.38
N ARG A 54 -7.59 -22.18 -1.34
CA ARG A 54 -6.88 -21.10 -2.05
C ARG A 54 -7.86 -20.25 -2.85
N ALA A 55 -7.78 -18.94 -2.70
CA ALA A 55 -8.62 -18.00 -3.44
C ALA A 55 -8.45 -18.15 -4.96
N SER A 56 -7.24 -18.45 -5.43
CA SER A 56 -6.92 -18.68 -6.85
C SER A 56 -7.64 -19.89 -7.47
N GLU A 57 -8.17 -20.79 -6.66
CA GLU A 57 -8.99 -21.94 -7.10
C GLU A 57 -10.48 -21.61 -7.17
N MET A 58 -10.89 -20.48 -6.59
CA MET A 58 -12.28 -20.07 -6.45
C MET A 58 -12.69 -18.96 -7.42
N VAL A 59 -11.72 -18.29 -8.04
CA VAL A 59 -11.96 -17.20 -8.99
C VAL A 59 -11.16 -17.42 -10.27
N ASP A 60 -11.70 -16.92 -11.38
CA ASP A 60 -11.07 -17.00 -12.69
C ASP A 60 -9.85 -16.05 -12.78
N ALA A 61 -8.74 -16.53 -13.34
CA ALA A 61 -7.53 -15.72 -13.53
C ALA A 61 -7.76 -14.49 -14.43
N LYS A 62 -8.70 -14.59 -15.39
CA LYS A 62 -9.09 -13.46 -16.23
C LYS A 62 -9.79 -12.39 -15.39
N TRP A 63 -10.73 -12.78 -14.52
CA TRP A 63 -11.38 -11.85 -13.59
C TRP A 63 -10.35 -11.15 -12.69
N VAL A 64 -9.34 -11.87 -12.19
CA VAL A 64 -8.29 -11.26 -11.36
C VAL A 64 -7.55 -10.15 -12.11
N LYS A 65 -7.18 -10.40 -13.37
CA LYS A 65 -6.42 -9.45 -14.19
C LYS A 65 -7.25 -8.27 -14.69
N ASP A 66 -8.47 -8.55 -15.15
CA ASP A 66 -9.27 -7.57 -15.91
C ASP A 66 -10.23 -6.78 -15.03
N GLU A 67 -10.57 -7.30 -13.84
CA GLU A 67 -11.55 -6.68 -12.94
C GLU A 67 -10.97 -6.43 -11.55
N PHE A 68 -10.53 -7.47 -10.82
CA PHE A 68 -10.12 -7.33 -9.43
C PHE A 68 -8.99 -6.32 -9.23
N ILE A 69 -7.87 -6.49 -9.93
CA ILE A 69 -6.71 -5.61 -9.81
C ILE A 69 -7.09 -4.17 -10.20
N PRO A 70 -7.69 -3.88 -11.37
CA PRO A 70 -8.06 -2.53 -11.74
C PRO A 70 -9.08 -1.88 -10.79
N VAL A 71 -10.08 -2.62 -10.32
CA VAL A 71 -11.10 -2.09 -9.41
C VAL A 71 -10.48 -1.68 -8.07
N VAL A 72 -9.57 -2.47 -7.51
CA VAL A 72 -8.87 -2.11 -6.26
C VAL A 72 -7.99 -0.89 -6.49
N GLN A 73 -7.19 -0.87 -7.55
CA GLN A 73 -6.31 0.24 -7.92
C GLN A 73 -7.05 1.57 -8.12
N GLN A 74 -8.22 1.53 -8.78
CA GLN A 74 -8.98 2.72 -9.16
C GLN A 74 -10.04 3.14 -8.11
N ARG A 75 -10.17 2.40 -7.00
CA ARG A 75 -11.25 2.63 -6.04
C ARG A 75 -11.23 4.02 -5.44
N GLY A 76 -10.07 4.57 -5.15
CA GLY A 76 -9.91 5.94 -4.63
C GLY A 76 -10.47 6.98 -5.59
N ALA A 77 -10.04 6.94 -6.86
CA ALA A 77 -10.51 7.83 -7.91
C ALA A 77 -12.02 7.69 -8.17
N ALA A 78 -12.55 6.47 -8.16
CA ALA A 78 -13.98 6.21 -8.32
C ALA A 78 -14.81 6.85 -7.19
N ILE A 79 -14.33 6.80 -5.94
CA ILE A 79 -15.00 7.45 -4.81
C ILE A 79 -14.97 8.96 -4.92
N ILE A 80 -13.83 9.55 -5.28
CA ILE A 80 -13.70 10.99 -5.48
C ILE A 80 -14.65 11.44 -6.60
N LYS A 81 -14.69 10.72 -7.72
CA LYS A 81 -15.60 11.01 -8.82
C LYS A 81 -17.08 10.95 -8.40
N ALA A 82 -17.46 10.01 -7.56
CA ALA A 82 -18.84 9.83 -7.11
C ALA A 82 -19.29 10.83 -6.03
N ARG A 83 -18.37 11.23 -5.14
CA ARG A 83 -18.68 12.07 -3.96
C ARG A 83 -18.21 13.52 -4.09
N GLY A 84 -17.30 13.83 -5.00
CA GLY A 84 -16.56 15.10 -5.04
C GLY A 84 -15.52 15.28 -3.93
N LEU A 85 -15.37 14.28 -3.03
CA LEU A 85 -14.46 14.28 -1.89
C LEU A 85 -13.85 12.90 -1.69
N SER A 86 -12.66 12.82 -1.09
CA SER A 86 -12.02 11.55 -0.75
C SER A 86 -12.79 10.78 0.32
N SER A 87 -12.47 9.50 0.49
CA SER A 87 -13.14 8.59 1.44
C SER A 87 -12.64 8.78 2.87
N ALA A 88 -13.13 9.78 3.59
CA ALA A 88 -12.69 10.09 4.96
C ALA A 88 -12.98 8.93 5.96
N ALA A 89 -14.21 8.43 6.00
CA ALA A 89 -14.62 7.41 6.98
C ALA A 89 -13.93 6.06 6.78
N SER A 90 -13.79 5.59 5.53
CA SER A 90 -13.08 4.32 5.25
C SER A 90 -11.57 4.44 5.47
N ALA A 91 -10.98 5.61 5.24
CA ALA A 91 -9.58 5.87 5.58
C ALA A 91 -9.36 5.85 7.10
N ALA A 92 -10.24 6.51 7.87
CA ALA A 92 -10.18 6.49 9.34
C ALA A 92 -10.35 5.06 9.89
N SER A 93 -11.30 4.28 9.38
CA SER A 93 -11.47 2.87 9.75
C SER A 93 -10.23 2.04 9.45
N ALA A 94 -9.62 2.24 8.27
CA ALA A 94 -8.39 1.54 7.89
C ALA A 94 -7.20 1.92 8.79
N ALA A 95 -7.09 3.19 9.21
CA ALA A 95 -6.07 3.63 10.17
C ALA A 95 -6.26 2.95 11.53
N ILE A 96 -7.50 2.85 12.02
CA ILE A 96 -7.81 2.14 13.28
C ILE A 96 -7.44 0.65 13.15
N ASP A 97 -7.80 -0.01 12.06
CA ASP A 97 -7.44 -1.40 11.81
C ASP A 97 -5.91 -1.60 11.77
N HIS A 98 -5.18 -0.68 11.12
CA HIS A 98 -3.72 -0.72 11.05
C HIS A 98 -3.09 -0.62 12.45
N ILE A 99 -3.52 0.37 13.25
CA ILE A 99 -3.02 0.59 14.60
C ILE A 99 -3.38 -0.60 15.50
N ARG A 100 -4.60 -1.12 15.40
CA ARG A 100 -5.05 -2.28 16.16
C ARG A 100 -4.15 -3.49 15.91
N ASP A 101 -3.91 -3.83 14.65
CA ASP A 101 -3.12 -5.01 14.31
C ASP A 101 -1.65 -4.81 14.70
N TRP A 102 -1.12 -3.59 14.58
CA TRP A 102 0.22 -3.29 15.04
C TRP A 102 0.36 -3.45 16.57
N ALA A 103 -0.57 -2.87 17.34
CA ALA A 103 -0.51 -2.86 18.79
C ALA A 103 -0.86 -4.22 19.41
N LEU A 104 -1.91 -4.88 18.91
CA LEU A 104 -2.45 -6.10 19.49
C LEU A 104 -1.94 -7.37 18.81
N GLY A 105 -1.41 -7.27 17.59
CA GLY A 105 -0.94 -8.38 16.78
C GLY A 105 -1.93 -8.82 15.72
N THR A 106 -1.40 -9.46 14.68
CA THR A 106 -2.20 -10.13 13.64
C THR A 106 -2.70 -11.49 14.14
N PRO A 107 -3.91 -11.92 13.75
CA PRO A 107 -4.45 -13.18 14.24
C PRO A 107 -3.74 -14.41 13.62
N GLY A 108 -3.35 -15.36 14.46
CA GLY A 108 -2.85 -16.68 14.06
C GLY A 108 -1.74 -16.63 13.00
N ASP A 109 -1.93 -17.35 11.91
CA ASP A 109 -1.02 -17.43 10.77
C ASP A 109 -1.32 -16.39 9.67
N ASP A 110 -2.24 -15.47 9.93
CA ASP A 110 -2.60 -14.42 8.99
C ASP A 110 -1.56 -13.29 8.98
N TRP A 111 -1.64 -12.45 7.97
CA TRP A 111 -0.87 -11.22 7.84
C TRP A 111 -1.73 -10.10 7.25
N VAL A 112 -1.21 -8.90 7.34
CA VAL A 112 -1.83 -7.70 6.77
C VAL A 112 -0.83 -6.98 5.89
N SER A 113 -1.32 -6.17 4.97
CA SER A 113 -0.44 -5.33 4.14
C SER A 113 -0.15 -4.03 4.85
N MET A 114 1.13 -3.74 5.06
CA MET A 114 1.62 -2.48 5.62
C MET A 114 2.78 -1.95 4.79
N ALA A 115 2.74 -0.66 4.47
CA ALA A 115 3.87 0.01 3.85
C ALA A 115 4.87 0.41 4.93
N VAL A 116 6.02 -0.24 4.91
CA VAL A 116 7.08 -0.11 5.91
C VAL A 116 8.44 0.12 5.21
N PRO A 117 9.45 0.64 5.91
CA PRO A 117 10.79 0.73 5.35
C PRO A 117 11.27 -0.62 4.83
N SER A 118 11.68 -0.66 3.57
CA SER A 118 12.25 -1.86 2.97
C SER A 118 13.59 -2.23 3.63
N ASP A 119 13.73 -3.50 3.95
CA ASP A 119 14.94 -4.15 4.46
C ASP A 119 15.67 -4.98 3.38
N GLY A 120 15.32 -4.81 2.11
CA GLY A 120 15.84 -5.61 1.00
C GLY A 120 14.99 -6.84 0.67
N SER A 121 13.96 -7.14 1.47
CA SER A 121 13.05 -8.28 1.24
C SER A 121 12.46 -8.24 -0.17
N TYR A 122 12.32 -9.40 -0.79
CA TYR A 122 11.80 -9.60 -2.16
C TYR A 122 12.57 -8.83 -3.24
N GLY A 123 13.81 -8.38 -2.96
CA GLY A 123 14.63 -7.61 -3.89
C GLY A 123 14.20 -6.15 -4.03
N ILE A 124 13.41 -5.63 -3.10
CA ILE A 124 13.04 -4.22 -3.06
C ILE A 124 14.16 -3.45 -2.34
N LYS A 125 14.64 -2.39 -2.98
CA LYS A 125 15.74 -1.57 -2.50
C LYS A 125 15.48 -1.01 -1.09
N GLU A 126 16.49 -1.05 -0.25
CA GLU A 126 16.43 -0.46 1.10
C GLU A 126 16.16 1.05 1.08
N GLY A 127 15.51 1.54 2.12
CA GLY A 127 15.23 2.97 2.29
C GLY A 127 14.05 3.49 1.46
N ILE A 128 13.25 2.60 0.89
CA ILE A 128 11.97 2.91 0.25
C ILE A 128 10.86 2.42 1.18
N ILE A 129 9.80 3.21 1.35
CA ILE A 129 8.58 2.77 2.02
C ILE A 129 7.76 1.96 1.02
N TYR A 130 7.63 0.66 1.24
CA TYR A 130 6.98 -0.27 0.32
C TYR A 130 6.01 -1.16 1.07
N SER A 131 4.86 -1.48 0.48
CA SER A 131 3.88 -2.37 1.10
C SER A 131 4.27 -3.83 0.96
N TYR A 132 4.29 -4.50 2.10
CA TYR A 132 4.58 -5.92 2.27
C TYR A 132 3.48 -6.63 3.06
N PRO A 133 3.34 -7.95 2.93
CA PRO A 133 2.67 -8.76 3.94
C PRO A 133 3.49 -8.74 5.23
N VAL A 134 2.89 -8.33 6.32
CA VAL A 134 3.56 -8.27 7.63
C VAL A 134 2.75 -8.99 8.69
N ARG A 135 3.44 -9.60 9.64
CA ARG A 135 2.88 -10.07 10.91
C ARG A 135 3.27 -9.10 12.01
N CYS A 136 2.30 -8.83 12.87
CA CYS A 136 2.49 -7.93 13.99
C CYS A 136 2.35 -8.68 15.31
N ALA A 137 3.20 -8.33 16.28
CA ALA A 137 3.13 -8.82 17.65
C ALA A 137 3.74 -7.80 18.60
N LYS A 138 3.05 -7.48 19.69
CA LYS A 138 3.56 -6.62 20.78
C LYS A 138 4.13 -5.28 20.30
N GLY A 139 3.45 -4.62 19.35
CA GLY A 139 3.86 -3.33 18.79
C GLY A 139 5.04 -3.39 17.82
N LYS A 140 5.43 -4.57 17.37
CA LYS A 140 6.45 -4.79 16.35
C LYS A 140 5.82 -5.45 15.12
N TYR A 141 6.44 -5.27 13.96
CA TYR A 141 6.09 -5.98 12.73
C TYR A 141 7.29 -6.75 12.19
N GLU A 142 6.99 -7.81 11.45
CA GLU A 142 7.97 -8.60 10.70
C GLU A 142 7.43 -8.80 9.28
N ILE A 143 8.26 -8.56 8.26
CA ILE A 143 7.91 -8.85 6.87
C ILE A 143 7.86 -10.37 6.69
N VAL A 144 6.75 -10.88 6.20
CA VAL A 144 6.59 -12.30 5.89
C VAL A 144 7.55 -12.66 4.76
N GLN A 145 8.41 -13.64 4.99
CA GLN A 145 9.46 -14.05 4.05
C GLN A 145 9.07 -15.28 3.25
N GLY A 146 9.75 -15.48 2.10
CA GLY A 146 9.72 -16.74 1.35
C GLY A 146 8.42 -17.00 0.58
N LEU A 147 7.55 -16.02 0.39
CA LEU A 147 6.38 -16.21 -0.47
C LEU A 147 6.83 -16.38 -1.93
N PRO A 148 6.28 -17.36 -2.65
CA PRO A 148 6.57 -17.54 -4.06
C PRO A 148 6.04 -16.36 -4.88
N ILE A 149 6.89 -15.77 -5.69
CA ILE A 149 6.57 -14.64 -6.57
C ILE A 149 6.61 -15.12 -8.02
N SER A 150 5.46 -15.13 -8.69
CA SER A 150 5.38 -15.45 -10.12
C SER A 150 5.96 -14.32 -10.97
N ASP A 151 6.29 -14.60 -12.24
CA ASP A 151 6.75 -13.57 -13.18
C ASP A 151 5.73 -12.46 -13.34
N PHE A 152 4.44 -12.80 -13.37
CA PHE A 152 3.35 -11.83 -13.40
C PHE A 152 3.33 -10.92 -12.16
N SER A 153 3.52 -11.49 -10.96
CA SER A 153 3.61 -10.72 -9.72
C SER A 153 4.87 -9.85 -9.72
N ARG A 154 6.00 -10.39 -10.15
CA ARG A 154 7.27 -9.69 -10.23
C ARG A 154 7.20 -8.45 -11.12
N GLU A 155 6.61 -8.58 -12.30
CA GLU A 155 6.41 -7.45 -13.21
C GLU A 155 5.64 -6.30 -12.54
N ARG A 156 4.55 -6.63 -11.84
CA ARG A 156 3.72 -5.63 -11.15
C ARG A 156 4.43 -5.03 -9.94
N MET A 157 5.13 -5.83 -9.18
CA MET A 157 5.96 -5.35 -8.06
C MET A 157 7.05 -4.39 -8.54
N ASN A 158 7.69 -4.69 -9.67
CA ASN A 158 8.71 -3.81 -10.26
C ASN A 158 8.10 -2.50 -10.78
N LYS A 159 6.88 -2.54 -11.33
CA LYS A 159 6.20 -1.33 -11.81
C LYS A 159 5.94 -0.34 -10.67
N THR A 160 5.40 -0.82 -9.55
CA THR A 160 5.14 0.04 -8.40
C THR A 160 6.42 0.47 -7.67
N LEU A 161 7.48 -0.34 -7.70
CA LEU A 161 8.79 0.04 -7.21
C LEU A 161 9.39 1.19 -8.02
N ALA A 162 9.33 1.11 -9.35
CA ALA A 162 9.84 2.16 -10.23
C ALA A 162 9.16 3.51 -10.00
N GLU A 163 7.86 3.52 -9.70
CA GLU A 163 7.12 4.73 -9.31
C GLU A 163 7.69 5.33 -8.01
N LEU A 164 7.89 4.51 -6.97
CA LEU A 164 8.46 4.96 -5.69
C LEU A 164 9.91 5.48 -5.83
N GLU A 165 10.71 4.85 -6.68
CA GLU A 165 12.07 5.30 -6.97
C GLU A 165 12.06 6.66 -7.68
N GLU A 166 11.14 6.88 -8.58
CA GLU A 166 10.95 8.17 -9.26
C GLU A 166 10.45 9.26 -8.30
N GLU A 167 9.45 8.97 -7.47
CA GLU A 167 8.98 9.89 -6.42
C GLU A 167 10.13 10.29 -5.48
N ARG A 168 10.95 9.34 -5.04
CA ARG A 168 12.12 9.60 -4.21
C ARG A 168 13.15 10.49 -4.92
N ARG A 169 13.40 10.27 -6.20
CA ARG A 169 14.30 11.09 -7.01
C ARG A 169 13.83 12.54 -7.07
N LEU A 170 12.55 12.75 -7.40
CA LEU A 170 11.94 14.07 -7.49
C LEU A 170 12.01 14.84 -6.15
N VAL A 171 11.67 14.17 -5.04
CA VAL A 171 11.79 14.78 -3.71
C VAL A 171 13.24 15.12 -3.37
N GLY A 172 14.19 14.29 -3.75
CA GLY A 172 15.63 14.54 -3.54
C GLY A 172 16.14 15.75 -4.33
N GLU A 173 15.67 15.95 -5.55
CA GLU A 173 16.00 17.12 -6.38
C GLU A 173 15.46 18.40 -5.78
N VAL A 174 14.17 18.44 -5.41
CA VAL A 174 13.54 19.60 -4.77
C VAL A 174 14.23 19.94 -3.43
N ALA A 175 14.54 18.93 -2.61
CA ALA A 175 15.25 19.14 -1.36
C ALA A 175 16.69 19.64 -1.57
N GLY A 176 17.37 19.16 -2.62
CA GLY A 176 18.70 19.62 -3.02
C GLY A 176 18.71 21.07 -3.49
N GLU A 177 17.73 21.48 -4.29
CA GLU A 177 17.53 22.85 -4.73
C GLU A 177 17.25 23.80 -3.54
N ALA A 178 16.37 23.41 -2.62
CA ALA A 178 16.06 24.21 -1.42
C ALA A 178 17.28 24.41 -0.51
N VAL A 179 18.19 23.43 -0.42
CA VAL A 179 19.45 23.57 0.34
C VAL A 179 20.42 24.51 -0.36
N LEU A 180 20.48 24.49 -1.69
CA LEU A 180 21.34 25.39 -2.47
C LEU A 180 20.89 26.87 -2.37
N GLU A 181 19.58 27.12 -2.40
CA GLU A 181 19.02 28.47 -2.25
C GLU A 181 19.29 29.09 -0.86
N HIS A 182 19.34 28.26 0.19
CA HIS A 182 19.65 28.73 1.54
C HIS A 182 21.14 29.07 1.78
N HIS A 183 22.05 28.73 0.87
CA HIS A 183 23.47 29.10 0.95
C HIS A 183 23.80 30.44 0.26
N VAL A 184 22.82 31.09 -0.34
CA VAL A 184 22.99 32.42 -1.01
C VAL A 184 22.38 33.54 -0.16
N GLY A 185 23.08 33.91 0.93
CA GLY A 185 22.99 35.22 1.59
C GLY A 185 21.77 35.47 2.50
N PRO A 186 21.91 36.33 3.53
CA PRO A 186 20.84 36.66 4.47
C PRO A 186 19.88 37.68 3.86
N GLY A 187 18.72 37.26 3.42
CA GLY A 187 17.66 38.14 2.97
C GLY A 187 16.41 37.34 2.66
N GLU A 188 15.48 37.35 3.61
CA GLU A 188 14.06 37.01 3.53
C GLU A 188 13.62 36.11 2.36
N ALA A 189 13.66 34.80 2.55
CA ALA A 189 12.86 33.86 1.77
C ALA A 189 11.93 33.09 2.72
N ARG A 190 10.64 33.43 2.68
CA ARG A 190 9.59 32.57 3.23
C ARG A 190 9.47 31.36 2.31
N LEU A 191 9.65 30.17 2.89
CA LEU A 191 9.41 28.91 2.21
C LEU A 191 7.89 28.73 1.99
N ASP A 192 7.42 28.91 0.77
CA ASP A 192 6.16 28.37 0.30
C ASP A 192 6.40 26.96 -0.30
N VAL A 193 6.86 26.04 0.54
CA VAL A 193 7.04 24.61 0.15
C VAL A 193 5.69 23.84 0.13
N ALA A 194 4.61 24.50 0.56
CA ALA A 194 3.33 23.81 0.78
C ALA A 194 2.51 23.55 -0.49
N GLU A 195 2.69 24.29 -1.58
CA GLU A 195 1.80 24.13 -2.75
C GLU A 195 2.31 23.12 -3.79
N GLY A 196 3.60 22.87 -3.90
CA GLY A 196 4.16 21.95 -4.91
C GLY A 196 4.17 20.48 -4.54
N VAL A 197 4.13 20.15 -3.24
CA VAL A 197 4.20 18.74 -2.75
C VAL A 197 2.81 18.09 -2.64
N LEU A 198 1.74 18.87 -2.67
CA LEU A 198 0.36 18.37 -2.49
C LEU A 198 -0.23 17.69 -3.71
N ASP A 199 0.37 17.79 -4.89
CA ASP A 199 -0.13 17.17 -6.12
C ASP A 199 0.49 15.77 -6.41
N LEU A 200 1.45 15.33 -5.62
CA LEU A 200 2.11 14.01 -5.73
C LEU A 200 1.34 12.87 -5.04
N GLY A 201 0.05 12.96 -4.80
CA GLY A 201 -0.85 11.83 -4.49
C GLY A 201 -0.49 10.93 -3.30
N ALA A 202 0.62 11.16 -2.63
CA ALA A 202 1.08 10.32 -1.52
C ALA A 202 0.51 10.82 -0.19
N HIS A 203 -0.58 10.22 0.27
CA HIS A 203 -1.07 10.43 1.63
C HIS A 203 -0.20 9.64 2.61
N VAL A 204 0.91 10.22 3.05
CA VAL A 204 1.70 9.70 4.17
C VAL A 204 0.97 10.04 5.46
N ALA A 205 0.48 9.04 6.18
CA ALA A 205 -0.04 9.22 7.52
C ALA A 205 1.10 9.06 8.53
N LEU A 206 1.30 10.08 9.35
CA LEU A 206 2.14 10.01 10.55
C LEU A 206 1.35 9.26 11.64
N VAL A 207 1.88 8.16 12.13
CA VAL A 207 1.39 7.41 13.31
C VAL A 207 2.51 7.32 14.34
#